data_26f31785ce8d9c439d15398b2129a63c
#
_entry.id   26f31785ce8d9c439d15398b2129a63c
#
_cell.length_a   1.000
_cell.length_b   1.000
_cell.length_c   1.000
_cell.angle_alpha   90.00
_cell.angle_beta   90.00
_cell.angle_gamma   90.00
#
_symmetry.space_group_name_H-M   'P 1'
#
loop_
_entity.id
_entity.type
_entity.pdbx_description
1 polymer ?
#
loop_
_entity_poly.entity_id
_entity_poly.type
_entity_poly.pdbx_seq_one_letter_code
_entity_poly.pdbx_strand_id
1 'polypeptide(L)'
;MHLSPQEKDKLLIFSAALLAERRLSRGLKLNYPETVAFLSFQVLEGARDGKSVSQLMSEGTTWLTKSQVMEGIPEMVDEVQIEAVFPDGTKLVTIHNPIN
;
A
#
# COMPACT_ATOMS: atom_id res chain seq x y z
N MET A 1 17.53 1.96 20.46
CA MET A 1 16.39 1.16 19.95
C MET A 1 16.91 0.14 18.95
N HIS A 2 16.49 -1.10 19.12
CA HIS A 2 16.90 -2.18 18.23
C HIS A 2 15.71 -2.64 17.39
N LEU A 3 15.76 -2.33 16.10
CA LEU A 3 14.71 -2.72 15.14
C LEU A 3 15.24 -3.83 14.22
N SER A 4 14.40 -4.81 13.92
CA SER A 4 14.73 -5.80 12.91
C SER A 4 14.76 -5.17 11.51
N PRO A 5 15.40 -5.80 10.51
CA PRO A 5 15.36 -5.31 9.14
C PRO A 5 13.93 -5.14 8.61
N GLN A 6 13.01 -6.08 8.94
CA GLN A 6 11.62 -5.98 8.52
C GLN A 6 10.91 -4.78 9.16
N GLU A 7 11.19 -4.50 10.43
CA GLU A 7 10.62 -3.33 11.10
C GLU A 7 11.11 -2.03 10.47
N LYS A 8 12.41 -1.95 10.11
CA LYS A 8 12.98 -0.79 9.41
C LYS A 8 12.33 -0.58 8.06
N ASP A 9 12.14 -1.66 7.28
CA ASP A 9 11.51 -1.60 5.98
C ASP A 9 10.07 -1.09 6.08
N LYS A 10 9.33 -1.55 7.08
CA LYS A 10 7.95 -1.10 7.31
C LYS A 10 7.89 0.38 7.70
N LEU A 11 8.87 0.87 8.48
CA LEU A 11 8.95 2.30 8.81
C LEU A 11 9.27 3.14 7.58
N LEU A 12 10.10 2.64 6.66
CA LEU A 12 10.38 3.33 5.40
C LEU A 12 9.12 3.40 4.52
N ILE A 13 8.36 2.31 4.45
CA ILE A 13 7.06 2.28 3.76
C ILE A 13 6.11 3.31 4.37
N PHE A 14 6.03 3.38 5.69
CA PHE A 14 5.20 4.36 6.38
C PHE A 14 5.59 5.78 5.99
N SER A 15 6.89 6.10 6.05
CA SER A 15 7.37 7.46 5.70
C SER A 15 7.03 7.81 4.26
N ALA A 16 7.26 6.89 3.32
CA ALA A 16 6.94 7.10 1.92
C ALA A 16 5.43 7.24 1.70
N ALA A 17 4.62 6.45 2.40
CA ALA A 17 3.17 6.52 2.31
C ALA A 17 2.63 7.83 2.87
N LEU A 18 3.20 8.31 3.99
CA LEU A 18 2.81 9.59 4.56
C LEU A 18 3.09 10.74 3.58
N LEU A 19 4.24 10.70 2.92
CA LEU A 19 4.58 11.67 1.88
C LEU A 19 3.57 11.59 0.72
N ALA A 20 3.23 10.39 0.29
CA ALA A 20 2.24 10.18 -0.78
C ALA A 20 0.88 10.77 -0.39
N GLU A 21 0.41 10.53 0.84
CA GLU A 21 -0.85 11.09 1.32
C GLU A 21 -0.85 12.61 1.29
N ARG A 22 0.25 13.23 1.72
CA ARG A 22 0.40 14.69 1.70
C ARG A 22 0.36 15.24 0.28
N ARG A 23 0.96 14.53 -0.67
CA ARG A 23 0.93 14.93 -2.07
C ARG A 23 -0.46 14.79 -2.67
N LEU A 24 -1.15 13.68 -2.40
CA LEU A 24 -2.54 13.50 -2.80
C LEU A 24 -3.45 14.61 -2.27
N SER A 25 -3.27 15.00 -1.01
CA SER A 25 -4.10 16.05 -0.39
C SER A 25 -3.91 17.41 -1.03
N ARG A 26 -2.78 17.62 -1.75
CA ARG A 26 -2.53 18.85 -2.52
C ARG A 26 -2.93 18.71 -3.99
N GLY A 27 -3.58 17.62 -4.36
CA GLY A 27 -4.00 17.37 -5.73
C GLY A 27 -2.89 16.91 -6.66
N LEU A 28 -1.75 16.48 -6.14
CA LEU A 28 -0.63 15.98 -6.95
C LEU A 28 -0.85 14.50 -7.26
N LYS A 29 -0.42 14.08 -8.45
CA LYS A 29 -0.49 12.69 -8.87
C LYS A 29 0.72 11.93 -8.34
N LEU A 30 0.48 10.70 -7.89
CA LEU A 30 1.54 9.85 -7.34
C LEU A 30 2.41 9.25 -8.44
N ASN A 31 3.72 9.20 -8.18
CA ASN A 31 4.66 8.45 -9.01
C ASN A 31 4.70 6.98 -8.59
N TYR A 32 5.57 6.18 -9.22
CA TYR A 32 5.63 4.75 -8.97
C TYR A 32 5.92 4.40 -7.50
N PRO A 33 7.03 4.86 -6.89
CA PRO A 33 7.33 4.47 -5.51
C PRO A 33 6.29 4.98 -4.51
N GLU A 34 5.72 6.16 -4.73
CA GLU A 34 4.66 6.68 -3.87
C GLU A 34 3.41 5.82 -3.95
N THR A 35 3.04 5.37 -5.14
CA THR A 35 1.88 4.50 -5.36
C THR A 35 2.05 3.18 -4.64
N VAL A 36 3.20 2.53 -4.82
CA VAL A 36 3.48 1.24 -4.17
C VAL A 36 3.49 1.39 -2.64
N ALA A 37 4.13 2.44 -2.13
CA ALA A 37 4.18 2.68 -0.69
C ALA A 37 2.80 2.95 -0.10
N PHE A 38 1.98 3.75 -0.78
CA PHE A 38 0.62 4.07 -0.34
C PHE A 38 -0.22 2.78 -0.23
N LEU A 39 -0.24 1.99 -1.29
CA LEU A 39 -1.03 0.74 -1.32
C LEU A 39 -0.53 -0.26 -0.27
N SER A 40 0.78 -0.41 -0.16
CA SER A 40 1.38 -1.32 0.83
C SER A 40 1.03 -0.93 2.26
N PHE A 41 1.06 0.36 2.56
CA PHE A 41 0.72 0.86 3.90
C PHE A 41 -0.74 0.61 4.23
N GLN A 42 -1.64 0.77 3.26
CA GLN A 42 -3.06 0.47 3.48
C GLN A 42 -3.28 -0.99 3.86
N VAL A 43 -2.53 -1.91 3.24
CA VAL A 43 -2.57 -3.33 3.60
C VAL A 43 -2.08 -3.55 5.03
N LEU A 44 -0.94 -2.95 5.39
CA LEU A 44 -0.38 -3.10 6.73
C LEU A 44 -1.35 -2.61 7.81
N GLU A 45 -1.96 -1.45 7.59
CA GLU A 45 -2.92 -0.88 8.54
C GLU A 45 -4.22 -1.67 8.57
N GLY A 46 -4.69 -2.14 7.43
CA GLY A 46 -5.88 -3.00 7.39
C GLY A 46 -5.70 -4.30 8.17
N ALA A 47 -4.54 -4.92 8.06
CA ALA A 47 -4.20 -6.10 8.85
C ALA A 47 -4.19 -5.79 10.35
N ARG A 48 -3.62 -4.64 10.73
CA ARG A 48 -3.60 -4.18 12.12
C ARG A 48 -5.00 -3.91 12.64
N ASP A 49 -5.91 -3.42 11.79
CA ASP A 49 -7.31 -3.16 12.12
C ASP A 49 -8.15 -4.44 12.24
N GLY A 50 -7.58 -5.59 11.94
CA GLY A 50 -8.27 -6.88 12.05
C GLY A 50 -9.00 -7.32 10.78
N LYS A 51 -8.74 -6.67 9.64
CA LYS A 51 -9.33 -7.10 8.36
C LYS A 51 -8.70 -8.40 7.89
N SER A 52 -9.47 -9.20 7.15
CA SER A 52 -8.97 -10.44 6.57
C SER A 52 -8.21 -10.18 5.27
N VAL A 53 -7.44 -11.17 4.82
CA VAL A 53 -6.74 -11.10 3.53
C VAL A 53 -7.74 -10.86 2.39
N SER A 54 -8.86 -11.58 2.39
CA SER A 54 -9.86 -11.43 1.32
C SER A 54 -10.52 -10.05 1.32
N GLN A 55 -10.75 -9.45 2.50
CA GLN A 55 -11.26 -8.08 2.58
C GLN A 55 -10.26 -7.09 1.98
N LEU A 56 -8.99 -7.22 2.33
CA LEU A 56 -7.95 -6.32 1.82
C LEU A 56 -7.75 -6.47 0.32
N MET A 57 -7.81 -7.69 -0.20
CA MET A 57 -7.72 -7.94 -1.64
C MET A 57 -8.87 -7.26 -2.40
N SER A 58 -10.07 -7.28 -1.82
CA SER A 58 -11.24 -6.62 -2.42
C SER A 58 -11.17 -5.10 -2.28
N GLU A 59 -10.93 -4.60 -1.08
CA GLU A 59 -10.85 -3.16 -0.82
C GLU A 59 -9.69 -2.50 -1.56
N GLY A 60 -8.58 -3.21 -1.75
CA GLY A 60 -7.38 -2.69 -2.39
C GLY A 60 -7.58 -2.21 -3.83
N THR A 61 -8.65 -2.65 -4.48
CA THR A 61 -8.99 -2.17 -5.83
C THR A 61 -9.75 -0.84 -5.82
N THR A 62 -10.02 -0.30 -4.63
CA THR A 62 -10.80 0.93 -4.46
C THR A 62 -10.01 2.09 -3.86
N TRP A 63 -8.76 1.88 -3.46
CA TRP A 63 -7.99 2.90 -2.74
C TRP A 63 -7.44 4.01 -3.61
N LEU A 64 -7.10 3.72 -4.86
CA LEU A 64 -6.59 4.70 -5.81
C LEU A 64 -7.33 4.62 -7.15
N THR A 65 -7.60 5.76 -7.73
CA THR A 65 -8.14 5.86 -9.08
C THR A 65 -7.02 6.23 -10.06
N LYS A 66 -7.26 6.00 -11.35
CA LYS A 66 -6.31 6.36 -12.40
C LYS A 66 -5.97 7.85 -12.42
N SER A 67 -6.91 8.71 -11.99
CA SER A 67 -6.70 10.15 -11.95
C SER A 67 -5.76 10.61 -10.82
N GLN A 68 -5.50 9.74 -9.84
CA GLN A 68 -4.66 10.04 -8.68
C GLN A 68 -3.19 9.65 -8.89
N VAL A 69 -2.87 9.02 -9.99
CA VAL A 69 -1.51 8.58 -10.30
C VAL A 69 -1.04 9.15 -11.63
N MET A 70 0.27 9.21 -11.82
CA MET A 70 0.84 9.70 -13.06
C MET A 70 0.54 8.74 -14.21
N GLU A 71 0.62 9.27 -15.45
CA GLU A 71 0.41 8.46 -16.65
C GLU A 71 1.38 7.28 -16.68
N GLY A 72 0.88 6.11 -17.08
CA GLY A 72 1.67 4.88 -17.13
C GLY A 72 1.74 4.09 -15.83
N ILE A 73 1.41 4.71 -14.69
CA ILE A 73 1.47 4.03 -13.39
C ILE A 73 0.48 2.85 -13.30
N PRO A 74 -0.78 2.97 -13.76
CA PRO A 74 -1.69 1.83 -13.69
C PRO A 74 -1.16 0.57 -14.38
N GLU A 75 -0.45 0.72 -15.49
CA GLU A 75 0.14 -0.38 -16.24
C GLU A 75 1.40 -0.92 -15.58
N MET A 76 2.15 -0.06 -14.87
CA MET A 76 3.38 -0.47 -14.16
C MET A 76 3.05 -1.19 -12.85
N VAL A 77 1.93 -0.85 -12.22
CA VAL A 77 1.51 -1.42 -10.93
C VAL A 77 0.30 -2.32 -11.18
N ASP A 78 0.53 -3.45 -11.83
CA ASP A 78 -0.52 -4.43 -12.11
C ASP A 78 -0.86 -5.28 -10.89
N GLU A 79 0.06 -5.38 -9.93
CA GLU A 79 -0.20 -5.96 -8.62
C GLU A 79 0.74 -5.40 -7.57
N VAL A 80 0.32 -5.48 -6.31
CA VAL A 80 1.16 -5.16 -5.16
C VAL A 80 1.13 -6.36 -4.22
N GLN A 81 2.31 -6.81 -3.80
CA GLN A 81 2.45 -7.89 -2.83
C GLN A 81 3.16 -7.38 -1.60
N ILE A 82 2.61 -7.66 -0.43
CA ILE A 82 3.24 -7.29 0.83
C ILE A 82 2.90 -8.31 1.92
N GLU A 83 3.90 -8.62 2.73
CA GLU A 83 3.68 -9.41 3.93
C GLU A 83 3.15 -8.50 5.04
N ALA A 84 2.08 -8.94 5.69
CA ALA A 84 1.49 -8.23 6.81
C ALA A 84 1.24 -9.21 7.96
N VAL A 85 1.20 -8.67 9.18
CA VAL A 85 0.96 -9.46 10.39
C VAL A 85 -0.52 -9.40 10.73
N PHE A 86 -1.17 -10.55 10.66
CA PHE A 86 -2.57 -10.74 11.04
C PHE A 86 -2.64 -11.38 12.43
N PRO A 87 -3.82 -11.38 13.08
CA PRO A 87 -3.95 -11.99 14.40
C PRO A 87 -3.51 -13.45 14.45
N ASP A 88 -3.63 -14.19 13.36
CA ASP A 88 -3.27 -15.61 13.26
C ASP A 88 -1.95 -15.85 12.53
N GLY A 89 -1.13 -14.83 12.34
CA GLY A 89 0.22 -14.96 11.79
C GLY A 89 0.52 -14.05 10.62
N THR A 90 1.74 -14.17 10.10
CA THR A 90 2.20 -13.42 8.94
C THR A 90 1.67 -14.04 7.66
N LYS A 91 1.10 -13.23 6.78
CA LYS A 91 0.54 -13.67 5.50
C LYS A 91 0.95 -12.72 4.39
N LEU A 92 1.11 -13.26 3.19
CA LEU A 92 1.32 -12.47 1.99
C LEU A 92 -0.04 -12.02 1.44
N VAL A 93 -0.17 -10.71 1.21
CA VAL A 93 -1.37 -10.14 0.58
C VAL A 93 -1.00 -9.67 -0.81
N THR A 94 -1.76 -10.09 -1.81
CA THR A 94 -1.59 -9.65 -3.20
C THR A 94 -2.84 -8.89 -3.62
N ILE A 95 -2.65 -7.62 -4.00
CA ILE A 95 -3.73 -6.81 -4.57
C ILE A 95 -3.52 -6.81 -6.09
N HIS A 96 -4.47 -7.39 -6.82
CA HIS A 96 -4.43 -7.44 -8.29
C HIS A 96 -5.14 -6.22 -8.87
N ASN A 97 -4.52 -5.59 -9.86
CA ASN A 97 -5.06 -4.44 -10.58
C ASN A 97 -5.59 -3.37 -9.61
N PRO A 98 -4.72 -2.82 -8.74
CA PRO A 98 -5.18 -1.96 -7.64
C PRO A 98 -5.66 -0.58 -8.10
N ILE A 99 -5.33 -0.14 -9.30
CA ILE A 99 -5.63 1.23 -9.76
C ILE A 99 -6.70 1.16 -10.86
N ASN A 100 -7.85 1.73 -10.57
CA ASN A 100 -9.02 1.67 -11.46
C ASN A 100 -9.67 3.01 -11.73
#